data_984010be23afa6856c2bf069d4829e8e
#
_entry.id   984010be23afa6856c2bf069d4829e8e
#
_cell.length_a   1.000
_cell.length_b   1.000
_cell.length_c   1.000
_cell.angle_alpha   90.00
_cell.angle_beta   90.00
_cell.angle_gamma   90.00
#
_symmetry.space_group_name_H-M   'P 1'
#
loop_
_entity.id
_entity.type
_entity.pdbx_description
1 polymer ?
#
loop_
_entity_poly.entity_id
_entity_poly.type
_entity_poly.pdbx_seq_one_letter_code
_entity_poly.pdbx_strand_id
1 'polypeptide(L)'
;VSSAASDVYKRQILVTTSPALQQAVKEEVERQLALLLRKEIAEKSLANSKLIVVRNMDEAIELTNSYAPEHLIIETADYMSVAERVVNAGSVFLGSLTPESAGDYASGTNHTLPTNGYAKAYSGVSLDSFIRKITFQEIKPEGIRIIGPAIEEMAASEHLDAHKNAVTVRLDKLGVEN
;
A
#
# COMPACT_ATOMS: atom_id res chain seq x y z
N VAL A 1 16.97 14.07 7.14
CA VAL A 1 18.39 13.67 7.27
C VAL A 1 18.59 12.61 8.36
N SER A 2 17.84 12.66 9.46
CA SER A 2 17.95 11.65 10.52
C SER A 2 17.60 10.24 10.04
N SER A 3 16.60 10.08 9.21
CA SER A 3 16.25 8.79 8.59
C SER A 3 17.37 8.26 7.68
N ALA A 4 18.03 9.15 6.92
CA ALA A 4 19.18 8.79 6.11
C ALA A 4 20.38 8.28 6.94
N ALA A 5 20.52 8.73 8.17
CA ALA A 5 21.59 8.30 9.06
C ALA A 5 21.37 6.90 9.69
N SER A 6 20.24 6.27 9.47
CA SER A 6 19.93 4.94 10.03
C SER A 6 20.60 3.81 9.25
N ASP A 7 20.71 3.91 7.92
CA ASP A 7 21.24 2.85 7.06
C ASP A 7 21.82 3.42 5.75
N VAL A 8 22.93 2.84 5.28
CA VAL A 8 23.59 3.20 4.01
C VAL A 8 22.78 2.83 2.76
N TYR A 9 21.83 1.92 2.87
CA TYR A 9 20.96 1.48 1.77
C TYR A 9 19.66 2.26 1.67
N LYS A 10 19.33 3.10 2.64
CA LYS A 10 18.14 3.97 2.59
C LYS A 10 18.29 5.00 1.45
N ARG A 11 17.17 5.27 0.78
CA ARG A 11 17.08 6.27 -0.29
C ARG A 11 15.93 7.19 0.03
N GLN A 12 16.21 8.49 0.05
CA GLN A 12 15.19 9.52 0.21
C GLN A 12 14.89 10.13 -1.16
N ILE A 13 13.61 10.27 -1.46
CA ILE A 13 13.16 10.92 -2.68
C ILE A 13 12.23 12.06 -2.28
N LEU A 14 12.64 13.30 -2.58
CA LEU A 14 11.74 14.44 -2.55
C LEU A 14 11.08 14.57 -3.92
N VAL A 15 9.75 14.67 -3.94
CA VAL A 15 8.98 15.05 -5.13
C VAL A 15 8.27 16.36 -4.82
N THR A 16 8.47 17.37 -5.62
CA THR A 16 7.87 18.71 -5.43
C THR A 16 7.53 19.36 -6.76
N THR A 17 6.55 20.25 -6.74
CA THR A 17 6.24 21.11 -7.90
C THR A 17 7.00 22.46 -7.87
N SER A 18 7.76 22.71 -6.79
CA SER A 18 8.46 23.99 -6.56
C SER A 18 9.97 23.83 -6.67
N PRO A 19 10.62 24.41 -7.70
CA PRO A 19 12.09 24.46 -7.76
C PRO A 19 12.73 25.20 -6.58
N ALA A 20 12.04 26.23 -6.06
CA ALA A 20 12.53 26.98 -4.89
C ALA A 20 12.53 26.08 -3.63
N LEU A 21 11.51 25.26 -3.43
CA LEU A 21 11.48 24.30 -2.31
C LEU A 21 12.57 23.24 -2.47
N GLN A 22 12.78 22.72 -3.68
CA GLN A 22 13.87 21.78 -3.95
C GLN A 22 15.22 22.33 -3.51
N GLN A 23 15.52 23.59 -3.87
CA GLN A 23 16.77 24.24 -3.51
C GLN A 23 16.88 24.46 -1.99
N ALA A 24 15.82 24.95 -1.35
CA ALA A 24 15.79 25.15 0.10
C ALA A 24 16.00 23.86 0.88
N VAL A 25 15.38 22.75 0.43
CA VAL A 25 15.56 21.43 1.05
C VAL A 25 16.99 20.95 0.87
N LYS A 26 17.61 21.16 -0.30
CA LYS A 26 19.03 20.81 -0.51
C LYS A 26 19.94 21.52 0.48
N GLU A 27 19.78 22.83 0.61
CA GLU A 27 20.58 23.64 1.54
C GLU A 27 20.39 23.21 3.00
N GLU A 28 19.15 22.94 3.38
CA GLU A 28 18.84 22.50 4.75
C GLU A 28 19.38 21.08 5.03
N VAL A 29 19.35 20.16 4.07
CA VAL A 29 19.98 18.83 4.17
C VAL A 29 21.48 18.97 4.39
N GLU A 30 22.16 19.83 3.63
CA GLU A 30 23.62 20.08 3.79
C GLU A 30 23.93 20.67 5.17
N ARG A 31 23.11 21.61 5.65
CA ARG A 31 23.25 22.23 6.95
C ARG A 31 23.06 21.19 8.09
N GLN A 32 22.02 20.37 8.03
CA GLN A 32 21.75 19.35 9.05
C GLN A 32 22.78 18.24 9.03
N LEU A 33 23.22 17.80 7.84
CA LEU A 33 24.22 16.76 7.67
C LEU A 33 25.52 17.07 8.42
N ALA A 34 25.91 18.35 8.44
CA ALA A 34 27.11 18.80 9.15
C ALA A 34 27.04 18.59 10.68
N LEU A 35 25.82 18.50 11.24
CA LEU A 35 25.55 18.37 12.67
C LEU A 35 25.31 16.93 13.14
N LEU A 36 25.21 15.98 12.21
CA LEU A 36 24.87 14.59 12.53
C LEU A 36 26.08 13.83 13.09
N LEU A 37 25.88 13.11 14.18
CA LEU A 37 26.88 12.18 14.74
C LEU A 37 27.21 11.03 13.78
N ARG A 38 26.22 10.54 12.98
CA ARG A 38 26.38 9.47 12.01
C ARG A 38 26.49 10.02 10.57
N LYS A 39 27.21 11.13 10.39
CA LYS A 39 27.33 11.83 9.12
C LYS A 39 27.77 10.94 7.97
N GLU A 40 28.78 10.11 8.16
CA GLU A 40 29.32 9.22 7.10
C GLU A 40 28.29 8.24 6.55
N ILE A 41 27.39 7.74 7.39
CA ILE A 41 26.29 6.86 6.97
C ILE A 41 25.25 7.65 6.19
N ALA A 42 24.89 8.83 6.70
CA ALA A 42 23.93 9.72 6.05
C ALA A 42 24.43 10.16 4.66
N GLU A 43 25.72 10.48 4.50
CA GLU A 43 26.33 10.84 3.21
C GLU A 43 26.18 9.71 2.18
N LYS A 44 26.44 8.46 2.57
CA LYS A 44 26.27 7.29 1.69
C LYS A 44 24.82 7.07 1.28
N SER A 45 23.88 7.24 2.18
CA SER A 45 22.45 7.17 1.90
C SER A 45 22.01 8.30 0.95
N LEU A 46 22.42 9.53 1.24
CA LEU A 46 22.09 10.72 0.44
C LEU A 46 22.68 10.66 -0.97
N ALA A 47 23.82 10.01 -1.17
CA ALA A 47 24.41 9.82 -2.51
C ALA A 47 23.46 9.05 -3.46
N ASN A 48 22.55 8.22 -2.93
CA ASN A 48 21.56 7.47 -3.68
C ASN A 48 20.17 8.15 -3.71
N SER A 49 20.02 9.29 -3.04
CA SER A 49 18.76 10.02 -2.90
C SER A 49 18.50 10.95 -4.08
N LYS A 50 17.26 11.39 -4.27
CA LYS A 50 16.84 12.22 -5.41
C LYS A 50 15.98 13.40 -4.93
N LEU A 51 16.20 14.54 -5.57
CA LEU A 51 15.33 15.72 -5.45
C LEU A 51 14.70 15.96 -6.84
N ILE A 52 13.41 15.70 -6.97
CA ILE A 52 12.70 15.67 -8.25
C ILE A 52 11.69 16.81 -8.28
N VAL A 53 11.79 17.67 -9.30
CA VAL A 53 10.76 18.65 -9.60
C VAL A 53 9.86 18.11 -10.69
N VAL A 54 8.57 18.09 -10.44
CA VAL A 54 7.53 17.66 -11.37
C VAL A 54 6.65 18.85 -11.80
N ARG A 55 5.90 18.68 -12.87
CA ARG A 55 5.10 19.77 -13.45
C ARG A 55 3.87 20.13 -12.62
N ASN A 56 3.26 19.13 -12.00
CA ASN A 56 2.01 19.28 -11.24
C ASN A 56 1.86 18.13 -10.22
N MET A 57 0.80 18.18 -9.41
CA MET A 57 0.51 17.20 -8.39
C MET A 57 0.11 15.83 -8.98
N ASP A 58 -0.51 15.80 -10.16
CA ASP A 58 -0.88 14.53 -10.81
C ASP A 58 0.36 13.71 -11.15
N GLU A 59 1.38 14.35 -11.70
CA GLU A 59 2.67 13.72 -11.99
C GLU A 59 3.38 13.27 -10.69
N ALA A 60 3.27 14.05 -9.61
CA ALA A 60 3.82 13.67 -8.31
C ALA A 60 3.17 12.37 -7.77
N ILE A 61 1.85 12.27 -7.85
CA ILE A 61 1.08 11.12 -7.39
C ILE A 61 1.36 9.89 -8.26
N GLU A 62 1.41 10.06 -9.58
CA GLU A 62 1.74 8.97 -10.52
C GLU A 62 3.13 8.40 -10.24
N LEU A 63 4.13 9.28 -10.07
CA LEU A 63 5.49 8.89 -9.73
C LEU A 63 5.53 8.14 -8.38
N THR A 64 4.85 8.66 -7.37
CA THR A 64 4.77 8.06 -6.03
C THR A 64 4.16 6.67 -6.08
N ASN A 65 3.01 6.50 -6.73
CA ASN A 65 2.35 5.21 -6.88
C ASN A 65 3.18 4.21 -7.72
N SER A 66 3.88 4.70 -8.73
CA SER A 66 4.81 3.89 -9.54
C SER A 66 6.01 3.42 -8.73
N TYR A 67 6.56 4.30 -7.89
CA TYR A 67 7.70 3.98 -7.03
C TYR A 67 7.32 3.04 -5.89
N ALA A 68 6.11 3.20 -5.31
CA ALA A 68 5.59 2.43 -4.19
C ALA A 68 6.52 2.46 -2.97
N PRO A 69 6.67 3.62 -2.32
CA PRO A 69 7.62 3.81 -1.22
C PRO A 69 7.24 2.97 0.00
N GLU A 70 8.26 2.59 0.77
CA GLU A 70 8.09 2.00 2.11
C GLU A 70 7.42 3.00 3.05
N HIS A 71 7.96 4.21 3.13
CA HIS A 71 7.42 5.33 3.88
C HIS A 71 7.10 6.49 2.94
N LEU A 72 5.89 7.01 3.00
CA LEU A 72 5.44 8.16 2.25
C LEU A 72 5.05 9.29 3.20
N ILE A 73 5.74 10.42 3.13
CA ILE A 73 5.36 11.64 3.85
C ILE A 73 4.67 12.58 2.86
N ILE A 74 3.47 13.03 3.18
CA ILE A 74 2.69 13.98 2.37
C ILE A 74 2.61 15.30 3.13
N GLU A 75 3.39 16.29 2.69
CA GLU A 75 3.42 17.66 3.23
C GLU A 75 2.93 18.66 2.18
N THR A 76 1.63 18.63 1.90
CA THR A 76 0.95 19.56 1.00
C THR A 76 -0.15 20.31 1.77
N ALA A 77 -0.58 21.46 1.27
CA ALA A 77 -1.64 22.22 1.91
C ALA A 77 -2.95 21.41 2.02
N ASP A 78 -3.25 20.61 0.99
CA ASP A 78 -4.36 19.66 0.98
C ASP A 78 -3.79 18.21 0.90
N TYR A 79 -3.18 17.79 2.00
CA TYR A 79 -2.59 16.44 2.09
C TYR A 79 -3.65 15.33 2.05
N MET A 80 -4.89 15.58 2.47
CA MET A 80 -5.96 14.59 2.45
C MET A 80 -6.37 14.23 1.03
N SER A 81 -6.58 15.22 0.18
CA SER A 81 -6.92 14.98 -1.23
C SER A 81 -5.79 14.23 -1.99
N VAL A 82 -4.54 14.47 -1.61
CA VAL A 82 -3.40 13.71 -2.14
C VAL A 82 -3.43 12.27 -1.62
N ALA A 83 -3.67 12.08 -0.32
CA ALA A 83 -3.69 10.77 0.32
C ALA A 83 -4.76 9.84 -0.27
N GLU A 84 -5.95 10.35 -0.59
CA GLU A 84 -7.04 9.58 -1.23
C GLU A 84 -6.65 8.99 -2.60
N ARG A 85 -5.62 9.52 -3.23
CA ARG A 85 -5.11 9.09 -4.54
C ARG A 85 -3.88 8.17 -4.45
N VAL A 86 -3.37 7.94 -3.24
CA VAL A 86 -2.26 7.00 -3.01
C VAL A 86 -2.79 5.58 -2.98
N VAL A 87 -2.24 4.75 -3.85
CA VAL A 87 -2.63 3.33 -3.95
C VAL A 87 -1.49 2.37 -3.60
N ASN A 88 -0.26 2.85 -3.57
CA ASN A 88 0.92 2.04 -3.31
C ASN A 88 1.88 2.74 -2.35
N ALA A 89 1.82 2.41 -1.07
CA ALA A 89 2.81 2.80 -0.06
C ALA A 89 2.78 1.80 1.10
N GLY A 90 3.89 1.62 1.80
CA GLY A 90 3.94 0.77 3.00
C GLY A 90 3.28 1.45 4.20
N SER A 91 3.61 2.71 4.46
CA SER A 91 2.98 3.57 5.46
C SER A 91 2.93 5.01 4.97
N VAL A 92 1.86 5.74 5.30
CA VAL A 92 1.65 7.13 4.87
C VAL A 92 1.56 8.05 6.09
N PHE A 93 2.34 9.12 6.08
CA PHE A 93 2.44 10.13 7.15
C PHE A 93 1.89 11.44 6.62
N LEU A 94 0.89 12.00 7.30
CA LEU A 94 0.09 13.12 6.81
C LEU A 94 0.39 14.42 7.57
N GLY A 95 0.81 15.43 6.84
CA GLY A 95 1.05 16.77 7.36
C GLY A 95 2.37 16.90 8.15
N SER A 96 2.69 18.13 8.52
CA SER A 96 3.99 18.51 9.11
C SER A 96 4.23 18.02 10.54
N LEU A 97 3.19 17.54 11.23
CA LEU A 97 3.29 17.05 12.61
C LEU A 97 3.38 15.54 12.73
N THR A 98 3.46 14.82 11.60
CA THR A 98 3.49 13.37 11.56
C THR A 98 4.85 12.88 11.00
N PRO A 99 5.91 12.86 11.81
CA PRO A 99 7.20 12.36 11.36
C PRO A 99 7.19 10.84 11.22
N GLU A 100 8.02 10.31 10.35
CA GLU A 100 8.20 8.86 10.13
C GLU A 100 8.50 8.11 11.42
N SER A 101 9.31 8.69 12.29
CA SER A 101 9.66 8.11 13.60
C SER A 101 8.46 7.93 14.54
N ALA A 102 7.36 8.65 14.34
CA ALA A 102 6.13 8.38 15.09
C ALA A 102 5.58 6.98 14.75
N GLY A 103 5.63 6.59 13.49
CA GLY A 103 5.23 5.26 13.03
C GLY A 103 6.08 4.14 13.65
N ASP A 104 7.38 4.36 13.74
CA ASP A 104 8.31 3.37 14.27
C ASP A 104 8.16 3.15 15.80
N TYR A 105 7.83 4.22 16.55
CA TYR A 105 7.97 4.17 18.01
C TYR A 105 6.70 4.38 18.81
N ALA A 106 5.68 5.09 18.31
CA ALA A 106 4.63 5.60 19.18
C ALA A 106 3.20 5.61 18.64
N SER A 107 2.99 5.67 17.31
CA SER A 107 1.64 5.84 16.74
C SER A 107 0.82 4.55 16.62
N GLY A 108 1.39 3.41 17.00
CA GLY A 108 0.71 2.12 17.00
C GLY A 108 0.75 1.36 15.67
N THR A 109 1.42 1.89 14.65
CA THR A 109 1.71 1.18 13.41
C THR A 109 2.95 0.30 13.54
N ASN A 110 3.15 -0.62 12.59
CA ASN A 110 4.32 -1.48 12.57
C ASN A 110 5.39 -0.92 11.62
N HIS A 111 6.66 -0.99 12.00
CA HIS A 111 7.78 -0.56 11.17
C HIS A 111 8.24 -1.64 10.16
N THR A 112 7.71 -2.86 10.22
CA THR A 112 7.99 -3.91 9.24
C THR A 112 7.11 -3.71 8.03
N LEU A 113 7.64 -3.00 7.05
CA LEU A 113 6.93 -2.53 5.86
C LEU A 113 7.55 -3.15 4.60
N PRO A 114 6.77 -3.25 3.49
CA PRO A 114 7.29 -3.74 2.22
C PRO A 114 8.28 -2.74 1.61
N THR A 115 9.46 -3.22 1.23
CA THR A 115 10.54 -2.45 0.60
C THR A 115 10.60 -2.70 -0.92
N ASN A 116 11.47 -2.00 -1.64
CA ASN A 116 11.77 -2.23 -3.07
C ASN A 116 10.55 -2.26 -4.01
N GLY A 117 9.54 -1.44 -3.74
CA GLY A 117 8.31 -1.38 -4.53
C GLY A 117 7.32 -2.51 -4.27
N TYR A 118 7.58 -3.40 -3.32
CA TYR A 118 6.65 -4.47 -2.96
C TYR A 118 5.37 -3.96 -2.28
N ALA A 119 5.28 -2.68 -1.91
CA ALA A 119 4.03 -2.06 -1.47
C ALA A 119 2.90 -2.09 -2.54
N LYS A 120 3.23 -2.45 -3.80
CA LYS A 120 2.24 -2.76 -4.85
C LYS A 120 1.47 -4.06 -4.61
N ALA A 121 2.03 -4.98 -3.85
CA ALA A 121 1.49 -6.34 -3.70
C ALA A 121 1.31 -6.78 -2.25
N TYR A 122 2.00 -6.13 -1.31
CA TYR A 122 2.01 -6.53 0.09
C TYR A 122 1.77 -5.33 1.01
N SER A 123 1.06 -5.58 2.10
CA SER A 123 0.93 -4.65 3.22
C SER A 123 2.07 -4.84 4.22
N GLY A 124 2.28 -3.87 5.12
CA GLY A 124 3.09 -4.05 6.30
C GLY A 124 2.51 -5.09 7.26
N VAL A 125 3.32 -5.53 8.21
CA VAL A 125 2.88 -6.46 9.25
C VAL A 125 1.80 -5.82 10.11
N SER A 126 0.68 -6.50 10.28
CA SER A 126 -0.44 -6.08 11.11
C SER A 126 -1.03 -7.29 11.85
N LEU A 127 -2.07 -7.07 12.64
CA LEU A 127 -2.80 -8.16 13.28
C LEU A 127 -3.32 -9.18 12.24
N ASP A 128 -3.74 -8.73 11.07
CA ASP A 128 -4.20 -9.59 9.97
C ASP A 128 -3.15 -10.61 9.51
N SER A 129 -1.86 -10.33 9.73
CA SER A 129 -0.77 -11.26 9.40
C SER A 129 -0.74 -12.50 10.31
N PHE A 130 -1.41 -12.45 11.46
CA PHE A 130 -1.39 -13.50 12.49
C PHE A 130 -2.75 -14.18 12.68
N ILE A 131 -3.81 -13.71 12.03
CA ILE A 131 -5.14 -14.29 12.10
C ILE A 131 -5.49 -15.01 10.81
N ARG A 132 -6.30 -16.08 10.94
CA ARG A 132 -6.87 -16.78 9.80
C ARG A 132 -8.28 -16.28 9.55
N LYS A 133 -8.59 -16.03 8.30
CA LYS A 133 -9.94 -15.71 7.84
C LYS A 133 -10.54 -16.99 7.24
N ILE A 134 -11.67 -17.45 7.80
CA ILE A 134 -12.40 -18.63 7.37
C ILE A 134 -13.78 -18.16 6.95
N THR A 135 -14.22 -18.55 5.77
CA THR A 135 -15.58 -18.30 5.30
C THR A 135 -16.51 -19.42 5.74
N PHE A 136 -17.69 -19.06 6.20
CA PHE A 136 -18.78 -19.98 6.48
C PHE A 136 -19.94 -19.65 5.55
N GLN A 137 -20.47 -20.67 4.87
CA GLN A 137 -21.55 -20.47 3.91
C GLN A 137 -22.69 -21.42 4.26
N GLU A 138 -23.90 -20.90 4.37
CA GLU A 138 -25.14 -21.65 4.48
C GLU A 138 -26.10 -21.15 3.42
N ILE A 139 -26.58 -22.06 2.57
CA ILE A 139 -27.60 -21.74 1.56
C ILE A 139 -28.91 -22.35 2.00
N LYS A 140 -29.93 -21.53 2.19
CA LYS A 140 -31.30 -21.97 2.50
C LYS A 140 -32.00 -22.54 1.25
N PRO A 141 -33.09 -23.33 1.40
CA PRO A 141 -33.82 -23.90 0.27
C PRO A 141 -34.22 -22.86 -0.81
N GLU A 142 -34.66 -21.69 -0.38
CA GLU A 142 -35.03 -20.61 -1.29
C GLU A 142 -33.82 -20.07 -2.06
N GLY A 143 -32.70 -19.95 -1.37
CA GLY A 143 -31.44 -19.46 -1.96
C GLY A 143 -30.95 -20.40 -3.06
N ILE A 144 -30.90 -21.73 -2.81
CA ILE A 144 -30.42 -22.66 -3.82
C ILE A 144 -31.37 -22.78 -5.02
N ARG A 145 -32.69 -22.59 -4.82
CA ARG A 145 -33.65 -22.54 -5.94
C ARG A 145 -33.37 -21.35 -6.85
N ILE A 146 -32.91 -20.23 -6.28
CA ILE A 146 -32.60 -19.00 -7.05
C ILE A 146 -31.26 -19.11 -7.79
N ILE A 147 -30.18 -19.52 -7.09
CA ILE A 147 -28.84 -19.50 -7.65
C ILE A 147 -28.44 -20.83 -8.30
N GLY A 148 -29.10 -21.94 -7.98
CA GLY A 148 -28.79 -23.28 -8.46
C GLY A 148 -28.68 -23.38 -9.99
N PRO A 149 -29.70 -22.94 -10.76
CA PRO A 149 -29.65 -23.00 -12.22
C PRO A 149 -28.44 -22.28 -12.80
N ALA A 150 -28.07 -21.12 -12.26
CA ALA A 150 -26.87 -20.39 -12.72
C ALA A 150 -25.58 -21.16 -12.38
N ILE A 151 -25.49 -21.82 -11.24
CA ILE A 151 -24.33 -22.64 -10.88
C ILE A 151 -24.23 -23.86 -11.82
N GLU A 152 -25.34 -24.51 -12.15
CA GLU A 152 -25.36 -25.64 -13.07
C GLU A 152 -24.90 -25.24 -14.47
N GLU A 153 -25.35 -24.09 -14.98
CA GLU A 153 -24.95 -23.55 -16.27
C GLU A 153 -23.46 -23.20 -16.32
N MET A 154 -22.96 -22.52 -15.27
CA MET A 154 -21.55 -22.19 -15.17
C MET A 154 -20.68 -23.45 -15.11
N ALA A 155 -21.03 -24.41 -14.26
CA ALA A 155 -20.31 -25.67 -14.14
C ALA A 155 -20.32 -26.49 -15.44
N ALA A 156 -21.43 -26.49 -16.15
CA ALA A 156 -21.55 -27.15 -17.47
C ALA A 156 -20.63 -26.48 -18.51
N SER A 157 -20.59 -25.15 -18.52
CA SER A 157 -19.73 -24.38 -19.43
C SER A 157 -18.22 -24.63 -19.20
N GLU A 158 -17.86 -24.95 -17.97
CA GLU A 158 -16.49 -25.31 -17.57
C GLU A 158 -16.21 -26.82 -17.71
N HIS A 159 -17.17 -27.63 -18.16
CA HIS A 159 -17.10 -29.10 -18.24
C HIS A 159 -16.87 -29.77 -16.87
N LEU A 160 -17.41 -29.17 -15.79
CA LEU A 160 -17.29 -29.65 -14.43
C LEU A 160 -18.58 -30.42 -14.01
N ASP A 161 -18.83 -31.58 -14.61
CA ASP A 161 -20.05 -32.35 -14.43
C ASP A 161 -20.35 -32.72 -12.97
N ALA A 162 -19.32 -33.04 -12.18
CA ALA A 162 -19.49 -33.34 -10.77
C ALA A 162 -19.95 -32.12 -9.95
N HIS A 163 -19.48 -30.94 -10.30
CA HIS A 163 -19.91 -29.68 -9.66
C HIS A 163 -21.35 -29.36 -10.01
N LYS A 164 -21.72 -29.49 -11.28
CA LYS A 164 -23.12 -29.39 -11.75
C LYS A 164 -24.02 -30.38 -10.99
N ASN A 165 -23.68 -31.66 -11.01
CA ASN A 165 -24.48 -32.70 -10.37
C ASN A 165 -24.63 -32.48 -8.88
N ALA A 166 -23.66 -31.88 -8.19
CA ALA A 166 -23.77 -31.55 -6.79
C ALA A 166 -24.93 -30.57 -6.49
N VAL A 167 -25.25 -29.68 -7.43
CA VAL A 167 -26.42 -28.79 -7.33
C VAL A 167 -27.70 -29.50 -7.74
N THR A 168 -27.68 -30.19 -8.88
CA THR A 168 -28.83 -30.93 -9.43
C THR A 168 -29.48 -31.84 -8.35
N VAL A 169 -28.70 -32.68 -7.69
CA VAL A 169 -29.24 -33.60 -6.66
C VAL A 169 -29.85 -32.90 -5.46
N ARG A 170 -29.47 -31.64 -5.20
CA ARG A 170 -30.06 -30.83 -4.13
C ARG A 170 -31.38 -30.18 -4.55
N LEU A 171 -31.44 -29.71 -5.79
CA LEU A 171 -32.63 -29.14 -6.38
C LEU A 171 -33.74 -30.24 -6.49
N ASP A 172 -33.35 -31.42 -6.99
CA ASP A 172 -34.26 -32.57 -7.10
C ASP A 172 -34.89 -32.94 -5.73
N LYS A 173 -34.09 -32.98 -4.67
CA LYS A 173 -34.58 -33.22 -3.30
C LYS A 173 -35.56 -32.16 -2.82
N LEU A 174 -35.50 -30.97 -3.35
CA LEU A 174 -36.42 -29.88 -3.02
C LEU A 174 -37.65 -29.82 -3.93
N GLY A 175 -37.80 -30.80 -4.87
CA GLY A 175 -38.92 -30.87 -5.81
C GLY A 175 -38.87 -29.76 -6.86
N VAL A 176 -37.66 -29.28 -7.21
CA VAL A 176 -37.48 -28.37 -8.33
C VAL A 176 -37.14 -29.21 -9.54
N GLU A 177 -38.11 -29.40 -10.43
CA GLU A 177 -37.88 -29.99 -11.76
C GLU A 177 -37.07 -28.98 -12.63
N ASN A 178 -36.06 -29.48 -13.30
CA ASN A 178 -35.24 -28.70 -14.24
C ASN A 178 -35.95 -28.49 -15.59
#